data_680a294eddeae8367c92f6c48c520bbe
#
_entry.id   680a294eddeae8367c92f6c48c520bbe
#
_cell.length_a   1.000
_cell.length_b   1.000
_cell.length_c   1.000
_cell.angle_alpha   90.00
_cell.angle_beta   90.00
_cell.angle_gamma   90.00
#
_symmetry.space_group_name_H-M   'P 1'
#
loop_
_entity.id
_entity.type
_entity.pdbx_description
1 polymer ?
#
loop_
_entity_poly.entity_id
_entity_poly.type
_entity_poly.pdbx_seq_one_letter_code
_entity_poly.pdbx_strand_id
1 'polypeptide(L)'
;MDDPQGGARLVALLARDLQELGEEVTLYCYGYDQARCFPELLAGVAVKCVRRFDASTSPRRGFETGWRRSGAQLRRYFREAPRLASLIDSRTEIVNPHEWLAHRGAALFGLPRRVPIVWTYNDPSHWHVHSGWGLRDLPYQALGWLDTRQINRFAAVTVLSRWMAELAERTFTAPVHMVRCGIDAHNLPAAPARHGTPGRGPAVLRLVSVGVLAPWRRLEDAIRAVAAARDAGAACHYGIIGSDRFWPAYGTVLRRLVAELGLDDAVTLRFESISDSELEEAYAGADAALFPNERQAWGLAQLEAMVRGIPVVVSRGAGVSEVLRDGEHALLVDPRRPDQIAGAILRLAADAPLRRTLAERGRALVLASYTSVHYARHMLDVFRGCLARRSPN
;
A
#
# COMPACT_ATOMS: atom_id res chain seq x y z
N MET A 1 -6.30 10.81 8.72
CA MET A 1 -5.52 9.86 9.56
C MET A 1 -6.34 9.45 10.78
N ASP A 2 -7.47 8.86 10.53
CA ASP A 2 -8.42 8.32 11.52
C ASP A 2 -8.39 6.77 11.56
N ASP A 3 -7.58 6.15 10.70
CA ASP A 3 -7.39 4.70 10.63
C ASP A 3 -5.92 4.40 10.27
N PRO A 4 -5.19 3.58 11.05
CA PRO A 4 -3.79 3.24 10.81
C PRO A 4 -3.65 2.24 9.66
N GLN A 5 -3.78 2.73 8.43
CA GLN A 5 -3.59 1.94 7.20
C GLN A 5 -2.23 2.23 6.56
N GLY A 6 -1.79 1.36 5.66
CA GLY A 6 -0.50 1.49 4.97
C GLY A 6 -0.29 2.83 4.27
N GLY A 7 -1.34 3.42 3.69
CA GLY A 7 -1.27 4.77 3.11
C GLY A 7 -1.01 5.86 4.14
N ALA A 8 -1.65 5.80 5.31
CA ALA A 8 -1.42 6.76 6.40
C ALA A 8 -0.01 6.61 6.99
N ARG A 9 0.48 5.36 7.12
CA ARG A 9 1.86 5.07 7.57
C ARG A 9 2.88 5.65 6.60
N LEU A 10 2.66 5.50 5.30
CA LEU A 10 3.54 6.07 4.27
C LEU A 10 3.67 7.59 4.39
N VAL A 11 2.56 8.29 4.63
CA VAL A 11 2.56 9.76 4.84
C VAL A 11 3.31 10.14 6.10
N ALA A 12 3.12 9.40 7.20
CA ALA A 12 3.82 9.65 8.46
C ALA A 12 5.34 9.45 8.32
N LEU A 13 5.75 8.37 7.67
CA LEU A 13 7.17 8.09 7.35
C LEU A 13 7.78 9.20 6.48
N LEU A 14 7.10 9.60 5.41
CA LEU A 14 7.57 10.68 4.55
C LEU A 14 7.74 11.99 5.33
N ALA A 15 6.78 12.33 6.18
CA ALA A 15 6.84 13.56 6.97
C ALA A 15 8.02 13.57 7.95
N ARG A 16 8.24 12.45 8.67
CA ARG A 16 9.40 12.28 9.58
C ARG A 16 10.71 12.39 8.80
N ASP A 17 10.85 11.60 7.74
CA ASP A 17 12.12 11.49 7.02
C ASP A 17 12.46 12.81 6.28
N LEU A 18 11.47 13.59 5.83
CA LEU A 18 11.71 14.93 5.30
C LEU A 18 12.18 15.91 6.37
N GLN A 19 11.64 15.84 7.61
CA GLN A 19 12.15 16.64 8.72
C GLN A 19 13.59 16.28 9.09
N GLU A 20 13.93 15.00 9.09
CA GLU A 20 15.30 14.53 9.32
C GLU A 20 16.26 15.00 8.20
N LEU A 21 15.75 15.23 6.98
CA LEU A 21 16.49 15.84 5.88
C LEU A 21 16.59 17.38 5.97
N GLY A 22 16.03 17.97 7.03
CA GLY A 22 16.13 19.41 7.33
C GLY A 22 14.98 20.27 6.80
N GLU A 23 13.90 19.66 6.29
CA GLU A 23 12.75 20.39 5.76
C GLU A 23 11.72 20.68 6.87
N GLU A 24 11.06 21.83 6.82
CA GLU A 24 9.94 22.15 7.73
C GLU A 24 8.65 21.50 7.22
N VAL A 25 8.13 20.52 7.95
CA VAL A 25 6.97 19.75 7.54
C VAL A 25 5.78 19.93 8.48
N THR A 26 4.61 20.20 7.92
CA THR A 26 3.33 20.20 8.65
C THR A 26 2.36 19.25 7.96
N LEU A 27 1.80 18.31 8.70
CA LEU A 27 0.74 17.42 8.23
C LEU A 27 -0.64 18.08 8.39
N TYR A 28 -1.41 18.09 7.32
CA TYR A 28 -2.79 18.56 7.29
C TYR A 28 -3.73 17.40 7.00
N CYS A 29 -4.72 17.16 7.84
CA CYS A 29 -5.65 16.05 7.65
C CYS A 29 -7.09 16.40 8.03
N TYR A 30 -8.04 15.64 7.47
CA TYR A 30 -9.46 15.81 7.77
C TYR A 30 -9.81 15.31 9.17
N GLY A 31 -9.17 14.23 9.60
CA GLY A 31 -9.35 13.63 10.90
C GLY A 31 -8.04 13.04 11.42
N TYR A 32 -7.81 13.14 12.71
CA TYR A 32 -6.62 12.62 13.36
C TYR A 32 -6.97 12.01 14.71
N ASP A 33 -6.62 10.75 14.88
CA ASP A 33 -6.63 10.03 16.14
C ASP A 33 -5.18 9.86 16.61
N GLN A 34 -4.77 10.71 17.54
CA GLN A 34 -3.38 10.76 18.00
C GLN A 34 -2.94 9.47 18.71
N ALA A 35 -3.87 8.79 19.38
CA ALA A 35 -3.54 7.57 20.14
C ALA A 35 -3.31 6.36 19.22
N ARG A 36 -3.92 6.36 18.02
CA ARG A 36 -3.92 5.21 17.11
C ARG A 36 -3.08 5.39 15.85
N CYS A 37 -2.87 6.65 15.42
CA CYS A 37 -2.23 6.95 14.14
C CYS A 37 -0.78 7.36 14.31
N PHE A 38 0.06 6.38 14.55
CA PHE A 38 1.53 6.46 14.52
C PHE A 38 2.11 7.57 15.41
N PRO A 39 1.80 7.61 16.73
CA PRO A 39 2.27 8.66 17.62
C PRO A 39 3.81 8.75 17.65
N GLU A 40 4.51 7.62 17.58
CA GLU A 40 5.97 7.58 17.57
C GLU A 40 6.56 8.15 16.28
N LEU A 41 5.97 7.82 15.12
CA LEU A 41 6.44 8.34 13.82
C LEU A 41 6.19 9.83 13.67
N LEU A 42 5.17 10.36 14.33
CA LEU A 42 4.77 11.77 14.26
C LEU A 42 5.29 12.59 15.44
N ALA A 43 6.15 12.01 16.28
CA ALA A 43 6.81 12.75 17.34
C ALA A 43 7.65 13.89 16.72
N GLY A 44 7.30 15.15 17.08
CA GLY A 44 7.94 16.34 16.52
C GLY A 44 7.36 16.84 15.19
N VAL A 45 6.50 16.10 14.52
CA VAL A 45 5.80 16.57 13.32
C VAL A 45 4.57 17.39 13.72
N ALA A 46 4.46 18.62 13.22
CA ALA A 46 3.27 19.44 13.43
C ALA A 46 2.07 18.84 12.69
N VAL A 47 0.97 18.52 13.41
CA VAL A 47 -0.27 18.00 12.82
C VAL A 47 -1.41 18.96 13.04
N LYS A 48 -2.00 19.46 11.95
CA LYS A 48 -3.21 20.31 11.93
C LYS A 48 -4.36 19.53 11.28
N CYS A 49 -5.51 19.49 11.94
CA CYS A 49 -6.66 18.71 11.47
C CYS A 49 -7.97 19.47 11.55
N VAL A 50 -8.90 19.14 10.64
CA VAL A 50 -10.26 19.69 10.64
C VAL A 50 -11.05 19.16 11.86
N ARG A 51 -10.82 17.89 12.23
CA ARG A 51 -11.44 17.24 13.39
C ARG A 51 -10.41 16.41 14.14
N ARG A 52 -10.34 16.56 15.45
CA ARG A 52 -9.62 15.63 16.33
C ARG A 52 -10.61 14.57 16.81
N PHE A 53 -10.15 13.32 16.83
CA PHE A 53 -10.88 12.21 17.43
C PHE A 53 -10.11 11.79 18.68
N ASP A 54 -10.85 11.46 19.73
CA ASP A 54 -10.33 10.69 20.85
C ASP A 54 -10.73 9.21 20.68
N ALA A 55 -10.15 8.34 21.51
CA ALA A 55 -10.38 6.89 21.41
C ALA A 55 -11.88 6.51 21.59
N SER A 56 -12.70 7.37 22.19
CA SER A 56 -14.14 7.16 22.44
C SER A 56 -15.01 7.62 21.26
N THR A 57 -14.53 8.59 20.49
CA THR A 57 -15.29 9.25 19.40
C THR A 57 -14.85 8.85 18.01
N SER A 58 -13.79 8.03 17.89
CA SER A 58 -13.35 7.51 16.59
C SER A 58 -14.49 6.71 15.94
N PRO A 59 -15.06 7.18 14.82
CA PRO A 59 -16.17 6.48 14.19
C PRO A 59 -15.70 5.10 13.73
N ARG A 60 -16.24 4.04 14.32
CA ARG A 60 -16.19 2.69 13.73
C ARG A 60 -16.96 2.78 12.41
N ARG A 61 -16.29 3.17 11.35
CA ARG A 61 -16.92 3.27 10.02
C ARG A 61 -17.29 1.87 9.57
N GLY A 62 -18.58 1.52 9.77
CA GLY A 62 -19.21 0.50 8.97
C GLY A 62 -19.13 0.89 7.49
N PHE A 63 -19.06 -0.08 6.61
CA PHE A 63 -19.06 0.12 5.16
C PHE A 63 -20.42 0.71 4.75
N GLU A 64 -20.50 2.04 4.59
CA GLU A 64 -21.68 2.66 3.98
C GLU A 64 -21.70 2.28 2.50
N THR A 65 -22.71 1.56 2.07
CA THR A 65 -22.93 1.17 0.67
C THR A 65 -23.92 2.12 -0.03
N GLY A 66 -23.77 2.28 -1.33
CA GLY A 66 -24.74 2.98 -2.16
C GLY A 66 -24.83 4.51 -1.94
N TRP A 67 -26.04 5.07 -2.00
CA TRP A 67 -26.33 6.51 -1.98
C TRP A 67 -25.82 7.27 -0.75
N ARG A 68 -25.76 6.61 0.42
CA ARG A 68 -25.23 7.23 1.65
C ARG A 68 -23.72 7.49 1.53
N ARG A 69 -22.98 6.56 0.93
CA ARG A 69 -21.55 6.74 0.66
C ARG A 69 -21.30 7.91 -0.30
N SER A 70 -22.09 7.98 -1.37
CA SER A 70 -21.99 9.06 -2.36
C SER A 70 -22.30 10.43 -1.76
N GLY A 71 -23.36 10.55 -0.97
CA GLY A 71 -23.71 11.80 -0.28
C GLY A 71 -22.68 12.23 0.74
N ALA A 72 -22.06 11.29 1.47
CA ALA A 72 -20.98 11.57 2.42
C ALA A 72 -19.72 12.05 1.70
N GLN A 73 -19.37 11.44 0.58
CA GLN A 73 -18.22 11.85 -0.25
C GLN A 73 -18.40 13.25 -0.83
N LEU A 74 -19.58 13.55 -1.40
CA LEU A 74 -19.91 14.89 -1.91
C LEU A 74 -19.86 15.95 -0.82
N ARG A 75 -20.38 15.64 0.37
CA ARG A 75 -20.32 16.55 1.53
C ARG A 75 -18.86 16.86 1.92
N ARG A 76 -18.00 15.85 1.96
CA ARG A 76 -16.56 16.04 2.23
C ARG A 76 -15.92 16.90 1.16
N TYR A 77 -16.18 16.61 -0.10
CA TYR A 77 -15.64 17.34 -1.24
C TYR A 77 -15.96 18.83 -1.21
N PHE A 78 -17.22 19.20 -0.88
CA PHE A 78 -17.65 20.58 -0.93
C PHE A 78 -17.56 21.34 0.42
N ARG A 79 -17.61 20.64 1.56
CA ARG A 79 -17.61 21.28 2.88
C ARG A 79 -16.30 21.10 3.66
N GLU A 80 -15.66 19.96 3.55
CA GLU A 80 -14.46 19.68 4.35
C GLU A 80 -13.19 20.14 3.62
N ALA A 81 -13.13 20.06 2.28
CA ALA A 81 -11.97 20.51 1.54
C ALA A 81 -11.66 22.02 1.70
N PRO A 82 -12.64 22.95 1.71
CA PRO A 82 -12.36 24.35 2.02
C PRO A 82 -11.82 24.56 3.45
N ARG A 83 -12.31 23.78 4.42
CA ARG A 83 -11.82 23.84 5.81
C ARG A 83 -10.38 23.36 5.89
N LEU A 84 -10.03 22.28 5.19
CA LEU A 84 -8.64 21.84 5.12
C LEU A 84 -7.75 22.92 4.50
N ALA A 85 -8.19 23.51 3.39
CA ALA A 85 -7.47 24.59 2.73
C ALA A 85 -7.22 25.81 3.65
N SER A 86 -8.17 26.14 4.52
CA SER A 86 -8.03 27.26 5.46
C SER A 86 -7.06 27.00 6.62
N LEU A 87 -6.71 25.73 6.87
CA LEU A 87 -5.73 25.37 7.90
C LEU A 87 -4.29 25.50 7.39
N ILE A 88 -4.08 25.44 6.07
CA ILE A 88 -2.74 25.46 5.49
C ILE A 88 -2.10 26.83 5.70
N ASP A 89 -0.90 26.81 6.27
CA ASP A 89 -0.14 28.05 6.56
C ASP A 89 0.16 28.81 5.26
N SER A 90 -0.01 30.13 5.29
CA SER A 90 0.25 30.98 4.11
C SER A 90 1.72 31.00 3.68
N ARG A 91 2.64 30.62 4.56
CA ARG A 91 4.09 30.50 4.28
C ARG A 91 4.45 29.19 3.60
N THR A 92 3.48 28.27 3.41
CA THR A 92 3.72 26.98 2.76
C THR A 92 4.24 27.18 1.34
N GLU A 93 5.42 26.66 1.04
CA GLU A 93 6.08 26.80 -0.25
C GLU A 93 5.64 25.73 -1.26
N ILE A 94 5.27 24.52 -0.77
CA ILE A 94 4.82 23.40 -1.60
C ILE A 94 3.78 22.56 -0.85
N VAL A 95 2.81 21.97 -1.56
CA VAL A 95 1.79 21.10 -0.97
C VAL A 95 1.83 19.73 -1.64
N ASN A 96 1.87 18.66 -0.82
CA ASN A 96 1.87 17.28 -1.29
C ASN A 96 0.65 16.51 -0.78
N PRO A 97 -0.49 16.51 -1.50
CA PRO A 97 -1.65 15.70 -1.15
C PRO A 97 -1.44 14.22 -1.51
N HIS A 98 -1.91 13.31 -0.65
CA HIS A 98 -1.76 11.85 -0.79
C HIS A 98 -3.06 11.10 -1.08
N GLU A 99 -4.20 11.72 -0.90
CA GLU A 99 -5.51 11.11 -1.15
C GLU A 99 -6.34 11.95 -2.11
N TRP A 100 -7.31 11.30 -2.75
CA TRP A 100 -8.17 11.97 -3.72
C TRP A 100 -8.98 13.15 -3.13
N LEU A 101 -9.35 13.12 -1.83
CA LEU A 101 -9.97 14.27 -1.17
C LEU A 101 -8.97 15.36 -0.80
N ALA A 102 -7.74 14.98 -0.46
CA ALA A 102 -6.71 15.93 -0.07
C ALA A 102 -6.28 16.83 -1.23
N HIS A 103 -6.28 16.31 -2.48
CA HIS A 103 -5.94 17.12 -3.65
C HIS A 103 -6.89 18.30 -3.85
N ARG A 104 -8.19 18.16 -3.48
CA ARG A 104 -9.15 19.26 -3.56
C ARG A 104 -8.81 20.38 -2.59
N GLY A 105 -8.48 20.06 -1.34
CA GLY A 105 -8.01 21.04 -0.35
C GLY A 105 -6.73 21.75 -0.80
N ALA A 106 -5.78 20.99 -1.30
CA ALA A 106 -4.53 21.51 -1.88
C ALA A 106 -4.80 22.44 -3.07
N ALA A 107 -5.72 22.07 -3.98
CA ALA A 107 -6.10 22.91 -5.12
C ALA A 107 -6.72 24.25 -4.68
N LEU A 108 -7.62 24.23 -3.70
CA LEU A 108 -8.27 25.44 -3.17
C LEU A 108 -7.27 26.39 -2.49
N PHE A 109 -6.24 25.84 -1.84
CA PHE A 109 -5.17 26.64 -1.24
C PHE A 109 -4.15 27.10 -2.28
N GLY A 110 -3.55 26.16 -3.01
CA GLY A 110 -2.33 26.38 -3.78
C GLY A 110 -2.56 27.08 -5.12
N LEU A 111 -3.62 26.74 -5.88
CA LEU A 111 -3.82 27.30 -7.21
C LEU A 111 -4.01 28.83 -7.20
N PRO A 112 -4.83 29.44 -6.30
CA PRO A 112 -4.95 30.90 -6.24
C PRO A 112 -3.65 31.60 -5.80
N ARG A 113 -2.84 30.94 -4.96
CA ARG A 113 -1.59 31.47 -4.42
C ARG A 113 -0.37 31.15 -5.26
N ARG A 114 -0.56 30.40 -6.36
CA ARG A 114 0.52 29.87 -7.20
C ARG A 114 1.54 29.04 -6.41
N VAL A 115 1.11 28.39 -5.32
CA VAL A 115 1.93 27.42 -4.57
C VAL A 115 1.95 26.11 -5.36
N PRO A 116 3.13 25.53 -5.67
CA PRO A 116 3.22 24.24 -6.35
C PRO A 116 2.50 23.15 -5.59
N ILE A 117 1.77 22.29 -6.30
CA ILE A 117 1.10 21.12 -5.77
C ILE A 117 1.70 19.91 -6.46
N VAL A 118 2.22 18.97 -5.66
CA VAL A 118 2.74 17.68 -6.12
C VAL A 118 1.83 16.61 -5.55
N TRP A 119 0.97 16.03 -6.37
CA TRP A 119 0.02 15.04 -5.92
C TRP A 119 0.62 13.63 -5.96
N THR A 120 0.60 12.92 -4.83
CA THR A 120 0.99 11.51 -4.76
C THR A 120 -0.23 10.64 -5.05
N TYR A 121 -0.27 10.06 -6.25
CA TYR A 121 -1.34 9.23 -6.78
C TYR A 121 -1.07 7.76 -6.42
N ASN A 122 -1.46 7.37 -5.21
CA ASN A 122 -1.17 6.04 -4.65
C ASN A 122 -2.10 4.95 -5.20
N ASP A 123 -3.37 5.28 -5.43
CA ASP A 123 -4.39 4.35 -5.91
C ASP A 123 -5.27 5.03 -6.96
N PRO A 124 -5.71 4.27 -8.00
CA PRO A 124 -6.63 4.81 -9.00
C PRO A 124 -7.95 5.24 -8.35
N SER A 125 -8.36 6.47 -8.57
CA SER A 125 -9.67 6.95 -8.12
C SER A 125 -10.79 6.22 -8.84
N HIS A 126 -11.94 6.04 -8.17
CA HIS A 126 -13.08 5.31 -8.71
C HIS A 126 -13.52 5.77 -10.10
N TRP A 127 -13.50 7.07 -10.37
CA TRP A 127 -13.89 7.64 -11.67
C TRP A 127 -12.83 7.51 -12.76
N HIS A 128 -11.58 7.17 -12.43
CA HIS A 128 -10.56 6.87 -13.42
C HIS A 128 -10.52 5.40 -13.83
N VAL A 129 -11.14 4.52 -13.03
CA VAL A 129 -11.12 3.06 -13.24
C VAL A 129 -12.49 2.51 -13.63
N HIS A 130 -13.58 3.13 -13.17
CA HIS A 130 -14.95 2.68 -13.42
C HIS A 130 -15.66 3.64 -14.35
N SER A 131 -15.58 3.39 -15.64
CA SER A 131 -16.38 4.03 -16.68
C SER A 131 -17.74 3.33 -16.81
N GLY A 132 -18.57 3.34 -15.78
CA GLY A 132 -20.00 3.06 -15.91
C GLY A 132 -20.65 4.26 -16.62
N TRP A 133 -21.38 4.02 -17.69
CA TRP A 133 -22.09 5.07 -18.47
C TRP A 133 -23.57 5.15 -18.13
N GLY A 134 -23.92 4.93 -16.85
CA GLY A 134 -25.31 5.04 -16.40
C GLY A 134 -25.64 6.47 -15.92
N LEU A 135 -26.93 6.86 -16.00
CA LEU A 135 -27.42 8.13 -15.44
C LEU A 135 -27.06 8.32 -13.95
N ARG A 136 -26.88 7.22 -13.22
CA ARG A 136 -26.47 7.19 -11.81
C ARG A 136 -25.01 7.60 -11.59
N ASP A 137 -24.18 7.51 -12.62
CA ASP A 137 -22.75 7.79 -12.57
C ASP A 137 -22.42 9.24 -12.96
N LEU A 138 -23.39 9.98 -13.51
CA LEU A 138 -23.21 11.38 -13.94
C LEU A 138 -22.57 12.29 -12.87
N PRO A 139 -22.97 12.26 -11.58
CA PRO A 139 -22.33 13.09 -10.56
C PRO A 139 -20.86 12.75 -10.36
N TYR A 140 -20.49 11.47 -10.46
CA TYR A 140 -19.10 11.03 -10.34
C TYR A 140 -18.26 11.41 -11.57
N GLN A 141 -18.86 11.31 -12.76
CA GLN A 141 -18.20 11.75 -14.00
C GLN A 141 -17.93 13.26 -13.98
N ALA A 142 -18.89 14.06 -13.49
CA ALA A 142 -18.72 15.50 -13.33
C ALA A 142 -17.61 15.84 -12.33
N LEU A 143 -17.55 15.12 -11.20
CA LEU A 143 -16.45 15.27 -10.23
C LEU A 143 -15.12 14.84 -10.82
N GLY A 144 -15.06 13.72 -11.53
CA GLY A 144 -13.85 13.24 -12.19
C GLY A 144 -13.34 14.23 -13.22
N TRP A 145 -14.22 14.85 -14.01
CA TRP A 145 -13.86 15.90 -14.94
C TRP A 145 -13.31 17.14 -14.22
N LEU A 146 -13.96 17.56 -13.13
CA LEU A 146 -13.50 18.70 -12.32
C LEU A 146 -12.13 18.43 -11.69
N ASP A 147 -11.95 17.24 -11.14
CA ASP A 147 -10.68 16.83 -10.53
C ASP A 147 -9.56 16.79 -11.58
N THR A 148 -9.78 16.15 -12.72
CA THR A 148 -8.82 16.11 -13.83
C THR A 148 -8.41 17.51 -14.26
N ARG A 149 -9.38 18.42 -14.42
CA ARG A 149 -9.11 19.82 -14.79
C ARG A 149 -8.27 20.56 -13.74
N GLN A 150 -8.44 20.25 -12.46
CA GLN A 150 -7.62 20.82 -11.39
C GLN A 150 -6.22 20.21 -11.35
N ILE A 151 -6.13 18.88 -11.44
CA ILE A 151 -4.87 18.13 -11.40
C ILE A 151 -3.98 18.52 -12.57
N ASN A 152 -4.55 18.80 -13.74
CA ASN A 152 -3.80 19.30 -14.92
C ASN A 152 -3.11 20.66 -14.68
N ARG A 153 -3.43 21.36 -13.60
CA ARG A 153 -2.78 22.60 -13.16
C ARG A 153 -1.77 22.40 -12.03
N PHE A 154 -1.57 21.17 -11.58
CA PHE A 154 -0.58 20.85 -10.55
C PHE A 154 0.83 20.87 -11.13
N ALA A 155 1.80 21.11 -10.28
CA ALA A 155 3.21 21.16 -10.69
C ALA A 155 3.73 19.76 -11.08
N ALA A 156 3.22 18.70 -10.44
CA ALA A 156 3.54 17.32 -10.76
C ALA A 156 2.51 16.34 -10.16
N VAL A 157 2.50 15.13 -10.71
CA VAL A 157 1.86 13.93 -10.14
C VAL A 157 2.95 12.90 -9.89
N THR A 158 3.05 12.36 -8.67
CA THR A 158 3.98 11.26 -8.38
C THR A 158 3.22 9.93 -8.31
N VAL A 159 3.81 8.87 -8.84
CA VAL A 159 3.24 7.53 -8.92
C VAL A 159 4.26 6.49 -8.49
N LEU A 160 3.80 5.30 -8.08
CA LEU A 160 4.64 4.28 -7.47
C LEU A 160 5.17 3.23 -8.46
N SER A 161 4.56 3.09 -9.64
CA SER A 161 4.87 2.03 -10.61
C SER A 161 4.63 2.49 -12.04
N ARG A 162 5.18 1.74 -13.01
CA ARG A 162 5.06 2.05 -14.44
C ARG A 162 3.61 2.04 -14.92
N TRP A 163 2.84 1.01 -14.53
CA TRP A 163 1.44 0.96 -14.95
C TRP A 163 0.61 2.12 -14.37
N MET A 164 0.96 2.60 -13.16
CA MET A 164 0.36 3.82 -12.59
C MET A 164 0.80 5.07 -13.37
N ALA A 165 2.06 5.12 -13.83
CA ALA A 165 2.54 6.21 -14.67
C ALA A 165 1.79 6.25 -16.00
N GLU A 166 1.67 5.12 -16.69
CA GLU A 166 0.91 5.01 -17.93
C GLU A 166 -0.56 5.43 -17.76
N LEU A 167 -1.19 5.05 -16.64
CA LEU A 167 -2.55 5.47 -16.32
C LEU A 167 -2.62 6.99 -16.08
N ALA A 168 -1.69 7.54 -15.30
CA ALA A 168 -1.63 8.97 -15.00
C ALA A 168 -1.38 9.81 -16.26
N GLU A 169 -0.45 9.42 -17.13
CA GLU A 169 -0.11 10.10 -18.38
C GLU A 169 -1.28 10.09 -19.40
N ARG A 170 -2.10 9.03 -19.39
CA ARG A 170 -3.33 8.97 -20.21
C ARG A 170 -4.45 9.84 -19.65
N THR A 171 -4.43 10.12 -18.34
CA THR A 171 -5.52 10.78 -17.63
C THR A 171 -5.26 12.26 -17.41
N PHE A 172 -4.00 12.63 -17.16
CA PHE A 172 -3.57 13.97 -16.78
C PHE A 172 -2.54 14.54 -17.76
N THR A 173 -2.53 15.86 -17.88
CA THR A 173 -1.49 16.59 -18.62
C THR A 173 -0.39 17.14 -17.70
N ALA A 174 -0.58 17.05 -16.38
CA ALA A 174 0.46 17.41 -15.40
C ALA A 174 1.66 16.48 -15.54
N PRO A 175 2.90 16.96 -15.34
CA PRO A 175 4.11 16.12 -15.38
C PRO A 175 4.02 14.94 -14.40
N VAL A 176 4.31 13.72 -14.87
CA VAL A 176 4.28 12.51 -14.07
C VAL A 176 5.70 12.10 -13.69
N HIS A 177 5.93 11.84 -12.40
CA HIS A 177 7.20 11.36 -11.86
C HIS A 177 6.99 10.03 -11.14
N MET A 178 7.78 9.02 -11.47
CA MET A 178 7.74 7.73 -10.76
C MET A 178 8.66 7.80 -9.55
N VAL A 179 8.07 7.77 -8.35
CA VAL A 179 8.76 7.80 -7.07
C VAL A 179 8.30 6.62 -6.21
N ARG A 180 9.13 5.60 -6.11
CA ARG A 180 8.82 4.35 -5.43
C ARG A 180 8.97 4.50 -3.93
N CYS A 181 7.93 4.14 -3.18
CA CYS A 181 7.99 4.18 -1.72
C CYS A 181 8.75 2.99 -1.13
N GLY A 182 9.16 3.11 0.12
CA GLY A 182 9.92 2.12 0.85
C GLY A 182 9.35 1.85 2.24
N ILE A 183 10.00 0.92 2.92
CA ILE A 183 9.70 0.53 4.31
C ILE A 183 10.38 1.45 5.31
N ASP A 184 9.90 1.45 6.55
CA ASP A 184 10.52 2.20 7.64
C ASP A 184 11.98 1.78 7.87
N ALA A 185 12.91 2.74 7.65
CA ALA A 185 14.34 2.49 7.80
C ALA A 185 14.79 2.39 9.27
N HIS A 186 14.02 2.97 10.20
CA HIS A 186 14.38 3.06 11.62
C HIS A 186 13.91 1.85 12.44
N ASN A 187 12.86 1.16 11.96
CA ASN A 187 12.29 -0.02 12.60
C ASN A 187 12.54 -1.29 11.78
N LEU A 188 13.79 -1.51 11.41
CA LEU A 188 14.18 -2.73 10.70
C LEU A 188 14.40 -3.88 11.68
N PRO A 189 13.91 -5.09 11.37
CA PRO A 189 14.19 -6.26 12.20
C PRO A 189 15.69 -6.54 12.25
N ALA A 190 16.21 -6.76 13.45
CA ALA A 190 17.65 -6.91 13.71
C ALA A 190 18.27 -8.14 13.00
N ALA A 191 17.52 -9.21 12.83
CA ALA A 191 17.98 -10.44 12.19
C ALA A 191 16.97 -10.95 11.15
N PRO A 192 17.44 -11.61 10.07
CA PRO A 192 16.55 -12.29 9.16
C PRO A 192 15.80 -13.41 9.91
N ALA A 193 14.54 -13.66 9.48
CA ALA A 193 13.78 -14.79 9.96
C ALA A 193 14.59 -16.09 9.81
N ARG A 194 14.48 -16.99 10.79
CA ARG A 194 15.19 -18.27 10.75
C ARG A 194 14.58 -19.15 9.65
N HIS A 195 15.28 -19.31 8.55
CA HIS A 195 14.89 -20.29 7.52
C HIS A 195 15.19 -21.69 8.00
N GLY A 196 14.19 -22.38 8.55
CA GLY A 196 14.21 -23.79 8.90
C GLY A 196 15.42 -24.24 9.69
N THR A 197 15.22 -24.81 10.89
CA THR A 197 16.30 -25.48 11.62
C THR A 197 16.72 -26.71 10.83
N PRO A 198 17.98 -26.87 10.41
CA PRO A 198 18.45 -28.11 9.81
C PRO A 198 18.25 -29.26 10.81
N GLY A 199 17.56 -30.31 10.46
CA GLY A 199 17.52 -31.55 11.26
C GLY A 199 16.18 -32.02 11.83
N ARG A 200 15.05 -31.39 11.52
CA ARG A 200 13.72 -31.98 11.75
C ARG A 200 13.17 -32.51 10.43
N GLY A 201 12.55 -33.70 10.45
CA GLY A 201 11.97 -34.46 9.34
C GLY A 201 11.26 -33.64 8.26
N PRO A 202 10.45 -34.12 7.30
CA PRO A 202 9.95 -33.32 6.19
C PRO A 202 9.28 -32.05 6.75
N ALA A 203 10.06 -30.95 6.76
CA ALA A 203 9.67 -29.74 7.44
C ALA A 203 8.48 -29.16 6.66
N VAL A 204 7.33 -29.03 7.30
CA VAL A 204 6.14 -28.38 6.75
C VAL A 204 6.53 -26.94 6.37
N LEU A 205 6.46 -26.60 5.08
CA LEU A 205 6.74 -25.26 4.57
C LEU A 205 5.61 -24.31 5.04
N ARG A 206 5.94 -23.33 5.84
CA ARG A 206 4.98 -22.36 6.38
C ARG A 206 4.91 -21.14 5.47
N LEU A 207 3.77 -20.97 4.84
CA LEU A 207 3.48 -19.90 3.91
C LEU A 207 2.60 -18.83 4.58
N VAL A 208 2.79 -17.57 4.26
CA VAL A 208 1.97 -16.48 4.80
C VAL A 208 1.58 -15.48 3.71
N SER A 209 0.38 -14.92 3.83
CA SER A 209 -0.03 -13.67 3.17
C SER A 209 -0.56 -12.69 4.20
N VAL A 210 -0.09 -11.46 4.14
CA VAL A 210 -0.49 -10.41 5.07
C VAL A 210 -1.06 -9.22 4.31
N GLY A 211 -2.13 -8.62 4.85
CA GLY A 211 -2.67 -7.35 4.38
C GLY A 211 -4.19 -7.32 4.28
N VAL A 212 -4.74 -6.20 3.84
CA VAL A 212 -6.19 -6.03 3.65
C VAL A 212 -6.71 -7.08 2.68
N LEU A 213 -7.78 -7.78 3.06
CA LEU A 213 -8.42 -8.80 2.22
C LEU A 213 -9.30 -8.12 1.18
N ALA A 214 -8.90 -8.24 -0.08
CA ALA A 214 -9.59 -7.62 -1.19
C ALA A 214 -9.53 -8.50 -2.45
N PRO A 215 -10.54 -8.49 -3.32
CA PRO A 215 -10.60 -9.36 -4.50
C PRO A 215 -9.39 -9.29 -5.43
N TRP A 216 -8.79 -8.10 -5.59
CA TRP A 216 -7.58 -7.94 -6.42
C TRP A 216 -6.31 -8.53 -5.80
N ARG A 217 -6.36 -8.95 -4.53
CA ARG A 217 -5.27 -9.71 -3.89
C ARG A 217 -5.20 -11.15 -4.35
N ARG A 218 -6.25 -11.69 -4.94
CA ARG A 218 -6.29 -13.02 -5.53
C ARG A 218 -5.84 -14.14 -4.59
N LEU A 219 -6.20 -14.03 -3.31
CA LEU A 219 -5.82 -15.03 -2.29
C LEU A 219 -6.44 -16.40 -2.57
N GLU A 220 -7.56 -16.44 -3.29
CA GLU A 220 -8.15 -17.67 -3.81
C GLU A 220 -7.20 -18.44 -4.74
N ASP A 221 -6.35 -17.74 -5.51
CA ASP A 221 -5.36 -18.39 -6.38
C ASP A 221 -4.23 -19.02 -5.54
N ALA A 222 -3.82 -18.38 -4.43
CA ALA A 222 -2.87 -18.97 -3.50
C ALA A 222 -3.46 -20.20 -2.77
N ILE A 223 -4.74 -20.17 -2.35
CA ILE A 223 -5.41 -21.33 -1.74
C ILE A 223 -5.43 -22.51 -2.74
N ARG A 224 -5.83 -22.29 -4.00
CA ARG A 224 -5.79 -23.33 -5.04
C ARG A 224 -4.39 -23.85 -5.29
N ALA A 225 -3.38 -22.97 -5.27
CA ALA A 225 -1.99 -23.34 -5.44
C ALA A 225 -1.48 -24.22 -4.29
N VAL A 226 -1.90 -23.94 -3.04
CA VAL A 226 -1.59 -24.76 -1.87
C VAL A 226 -2.20 -26.16 -2.03
N ALA A 227 -3.48 -26.26 -2.47
CA ALA A 227 -4.09 -27.55 -2.77
C ALA A 227 -3.24 -28.34 -3.79
N ALA A 228 -2.95 -27.75 -4.94
CA ALA A 228 -2.18 -28.40 -6.00
C ALA A 228 -0.75 -28.77 -5.56
N ALA A 229 -0.10 -27.96 -4.75
CA ALA A 229 1.23 -28.27 -4.21
C ALA A 229 1.18 -29.45 -3.22
N ARG A 230 0.15 -29.56 -2.38
CA ARG A 230 -0.07 -30.69 -1.47
C ARG A 230 -0.37 -31.97 -2.24
N ASP A 231 -1.21 -31.90 -3.25
CA ASP A 231 -1.50 -33.04 -4.14
C ASP A 231 -0.23 -33.53 -4.84
N ALA A 232 0.71 -32.66 -5.13
CA ALA A 232 2.03 -32.99 -5.68
C ALA A 232 3.05 -33.41 -4.58
N GLY A 233 2.63 -33.59 -3.32
CA GLY A 233 3.44 -34.12 -2.23
C GLY A 233 4.17 -33.09 -1.36
N ALA A 234 3.94 -31.79 -1.54
CA ALA A 234 4.53 -30.79 -0.67
C ALA A 234 3.82 -30.74 0.70
N ALA A 235 4.54 -30.95 1.77
CA ALA A 235 4.04 -30.66 3.12
C ALA A 235 4.08 -29.15 3.34
N CYS A 236 2.92 -28.45 3.27
CA CYS A 236 2.85 -27.02 3.50
C CYS A 236 1.61 -26.61 4.27
N HIS A 237 1.74 -25.51 5.02
CA HIS A 237 0.68 -24.82 5.74
C HIS A 237 0.64 -23.36 5.30
N TYR A 238 -0.55 -22.79 5.11
CA TYR A 238 -0.72 -21.43 4.62
C TYR A 238 -1.57 -20.58 5.56
N GLY A 239 -1.01 -19.51 6.08
CA GLY A 239 -1.69 -18.50 6.90
C GLY A 239 -2.10 -17.27 6.07
N ILE A 240 -3.37 -16.89 6.12
CA ILE A 240 -3.89 -15.65 5.56
C ILE A 240 -4.29 -14.75 6.72
N ILE A 241 -3.60 -13.60 6.83
CA ILE A 241 -3.76 -12.67 7.95
C ILE A 241 -4.13 -11.30 7.43
N GLY A 242 -5.26 -10.76 7.89
CA GLY A 242 -5.66 -9.42 7.52
C GLY A 242 -7.14 -9.14 7.71
N SER A 243 -7.53 -7.89 7.55
CA SER A 243 -8.91 -7.48 7.77
C SER A 243 -9.75 -7.61 6.50
N ASP A 244 -10.92 -8.26 6.62
CA ASP A 244 -11.97 -8.32 5.59
C ASP A 244 -13.01 -7.18 5.74
N ARG A 245 -12.77 -6.23 6.65
CA ARG A 245 -13.70 -5.14 7.01
C ARG A 245 -14.25 -4.39 5.80
N PHE A 246 -13.45 -4.20 4.75
CA PHE A 246 -13.86 -3.49 3.53
C PHE A 246 -14.52 -4.40 2.50
N TRP A 247 -14.25 -5.70 2.55
CA TRP A 247 -14.79 -6.72 1.63
C TRP A 247 -15.18 -7.99 2.38
N PRO A 248 -16.18 -7.95 3.30
CA PRO A 248 -16.58 -9.12 4.09
C PRO A 248 -17.10 -10.29 3.22
N ALA A 249 -17.71 -9.97 2.09
CA ALA A 249 -18.11 -11.00 1.12
C ALA A 249 -16.90 -11.77 0.56
N TYR A 250 -15.74 -11.12 0.39
CA TYR A 250 -14.53 -11.79 -0.07
C TYR A 250 -13.96 -12.72 1.00
N GLY A 251 -14.00 -12.34 2.28
CA GLY A 251 -13.65 -13.23 3.39
C GLY A 251 -14.51 -14.50 3.40
N THR A 252 -15.81 -14.35 3.12
CA THR A 252 -16.73 -15.51 3.01
C THR A 252 -16.36 -16.41 1.84
N VAL A 253 -15.99 -15.86 0.68
CA VAL A 253 -15.51 -16.64 -0.48
C VAL A 253 -14.27 -17.44 -0.13
N LEU A 254 -13.30 -16.86 0.58
CA LEU A 254 -12.09 -17.58 0.98
C LEU A 254 -12.37 -18.73 1.95
N ARG A 255 -13.22 -18.51 2.98
CA ARG A 255 -13.62 -19.58 3.92
C ARG A 255 -14.29 -20.73 3.18
N ARG A 256 -15.22 -20.42 2.29
CA ARG A 256 -15.91 -21.43 1.49
C ARG A 256 -14.94 -22.22 0.62
N LEU A 257 -14.00 -21.55 -0.04
CA LEU A 257 -13.01 -22.22 -0.90
C LEU A 257 -12.11 -23.18 -0.11
N VAL A 258 -11.69 -22.80 1.10
CA VAL A 258 -10.89 -23.69 1.98
C VAL A 258 -11.66 -24.96 2.31
N ALA A 259 -12.93 -24.84 2.69
CA ALA A 259 -13.79 -25.98 2.99
C ALA A 259 -14.07 -26.85 1.74
N GLU A 260 -14.36 -26.23 0.59
CA GLU A 260 -14.60 -26.94 -0.68
C GLU A 260 -13.39 -27.76 -1.15
N LEU A 261 -12.17 -27.30 -0.85
CA LEU A 261 -10.93 -27.99 -1.19
C LEU A 261 -10.42 -28.92 -0.08
N GLY A 262 -11.12 -29.02 1.05
CA GLY A 262 -10.73 -29.86 2.18
C GLY A 262 -9.39 -29.43 2.81
N LEU A 263 -9.13 -28.12 2.89
CA LEU A 263 -7.85 -27.57 3.37
C LEU A 263 -7.91 -27.02 4.79
N ASP A 264 -8.91 -27.40 5.61
CA ASP A 264 -9.09 -26.88 6.96
C ASP A 264 -7.91 -27.19 7.89
N ASP A 265 -7.15 -28.26 7.62
CA ASP A 265 -5.91 -28.63 8.31
C ASP A 265 -4.67 -27.89 7.82
N ALA A 266 -4.73 -27.29 6.63
CA ALA A 266 -3.59 -26.73 5.91
C ALA A 266 -3.66 -25.22 5.70
N VAL A 267 -4.83 -24.60 5.85
CA VAL A 267 -5.03 -23.16 5.66
C VAL A 267 -5.65 -22.54 6.89
N THR A 268 -4.95 -21.57 7.48
CA THR A 268 -5.47 -20.77 8.59
C THR A 268 -5.90 -19.40 8.11
N LEU A 269 -7.15 -19.01 8.40
CA LEU A 269 -7.73 -17.73 8.03
C LEU A 269 -7.92 -16.87 9.29
N ARG A 270 -7.21 -15.76 9.38
CA ARG A 270 -7.29 -14.81 10.47
C ARG A 270 -7.72 -13.43 9.94
N PHE A 271 -9.03 -13.15 10.00
CA PHE A 271 -9.67 -11.99 9.36
C PHE A 271 -9.96 -10.86 10.33
N GLU A 272 -9.00 -10.53 11.15
CA GLU A 272 -9.04 -9.43 12.11
C GLU A 272 -7.82 -8.52 11.95
N SER A 273 -7.91 -7.34 12.52
CA SER A 273 -6.75 -6.48 12.66
C SER A 273 -5.83 -7.08 13.70
N ILE A 274 -4.56 -7.25 13.36
CA ILE A 274 -3.51 -7.73 14.26
C ILE A 274 -2.64 -6.58 14.71
N SER A 275 -2.03 -6.72 15.88
CA SER A 275 -1.01 -5.79 16.39
C SER A 275 0.30 -5.93 15.63
N ASP A 276 1.17 -4.94 15.76
CA ASP A 276 2.51 -5.00 15.15
C ASP A 276 3.32 -6.20 15.69
N SER A 277 3.17 -6.56 16.98
CA SER A 277 3.83 -7.75 17.54
C SER A 277 3.31 -9.06 16.93
N GLU A 278 2.01 -9.19 16.73
CA GLU A 278 1.41 -10.38 16.09
C GLU A 278 1.81 -10.46 14.59
N LEU A 279 2.00 -9.32 13.94
CA LEU A 279 2.53 -9.25 12.58
C LEU A 279 3.99 -9.72 12.54
N GLU A 280 4.83 -9.31 13.48
CA GLU A 280 6.20 -9.79 13.60
C GLU A 280 6.26 -11.30 13.86
N GLU A 281 5.40 -11.83 14.75
CA GLU A 281 5.30 -13.27 15.02
C GLU A 281 4.89 -14.06 13.76
N ALA A 282 3.91 -13.53 13.01
CA ALA A 282 3.47 -14.15 11.76
C ALA A 282 4.59 -14.23 10.72
N TYR A 283 5.36 -13.17 10.58
CA TYR A 283 6.51 -13.16 9.69
C TYR A 283 7.66 -14.04 10.22
N ALA A 284 7.96 -14.00 11.51
CA ALA A 284 9.01 -14.83 12.12
C ALA A 284 8.70 -16.34 12.01
N GLY A 285 7.43 -16.69 11.98
CA GLY A 285 6.96 -18.06 11.79
C GLY A 285 6.94 -18.55 10.35
N ALA A 286 7.13 -17.68 9.35
CA ALA A 286 6.97 -18.02 7.95
C ALA A 286 8.31 -18.42 7.27
N ASP A 287 8.24 -19.41 6.40
CA ASP A 287 9.35 -19.86 5.54
C ASP A 287 9.30 -19.17 4.15
N ALA A 288 8.11 -18.70 3.72
CA ALA A 288 7.94 -17.88 2.53
C ALA A 288 6.62 -17.07 2.61
N ALA A 289 6.52 -15.99 1.84
CA ALA A 289 5.30 -15.21 1.73
C ALA A 289 4.75 -15.20 0.29
N LEU A 290 3.42 -15.27 0.15
CA LEU A 290 2.71 -15.32 -1.13
C LEU A 290 1.95 -14.02 -1.37
N PHE A 291 2.16 -13.39 -2.53
CA PHE A 291 1.51 -12.16 -2.95
C PHE A 291 0.97 -12.30 -4.39
N PRO A 292 -0.16 -13.00 -4.59
CA PRO A 292 -0.69 -13.34 -5.90
C PRO A 292 -1.46 -12.21 -6.61
N ASN A 293 -1.31 -10.98 -6.16
CA ASN A 293 -2.07 -9.81 -6.53
C ASN A 293 -2.27 -9.67 -8.06
N GLU A 294 -3.50 -9.51 -8.49
CA GLU A 294 -3.80 -9.24 -9.91
C GLU A 294 -3.35 -7.84 -10.33
N ARG A 295 -3.57 -6.86 -9.45
CA ARG A 295 -3.17 -5.46 -9.64
C ARG A 295 -2.91 -4.80 -8.30
N GLN A 296 -1.76 -4.21 -8.16
CA GLN A 296 -1.39 -3.44 -6.98
C GLN A 296 -0.46 -2.30 -7.38
N ALA A 297 -0.72 -1.08 -6.89
CA ALA A 297 0.06 0.11 -7.25
C ALA A 297 1.55 -0.04 -6.92
N TRP A 298 1.87 -0.65 -5.77
CA TRP A 298 3.24 -0.95 -5.36
C TRP A 298 3.35 -2.30 -4.66
N GLY A 299 3.62 -2.34 -3.37
CA GLY A 299 3.78 -3.59 -2.63
C GLY A 299 4.62 -3.43 -1.37
N LEU A 300 4.14 -2.66 -0.39
CA LEU A 300 4.85 -2.51 0.89
C LEU A 300 4.96 -3.83 1.65
N ALA A 301 3.90 -4.63 1.70
CA ALA A 301 3.90 -5.92 2.40
C ALA A 301 4.95 -6.90 1.82
N GLN A 302 5.20 -6.85 0.51
CA GLN A 302 6.27 -7.60 -0.13
C GLN A 302 7.64 -7.14 0.37
N LEU A 303 7.88 -5.84 0.41
CA LEU A 303 9.12 -5.28 0.93
C LEU A 303 9.30 -5.55 2.43
N GLU A 304 8.20 -5.52 3.20
CA GLU A 304 8.19 -5.86 4.63
C GLU A 304 8.58 -7.31 4.88
N ALA A 305 8.11 -8.25 4.07
CA ALA A 305 8.53 -9.65 4.12
C ALA A 305 10.01 -9.79 3.73
N MET A 306 10.41 -9.17 2.63
CA MET A 306 11.79 -9.24 2.12
C MET A 306 12.82 -8.68 3.10
N VAL A 307 12.53 -7.56 3.78
CA VAL A 307 13.48 -6.99 4.75
C VAL A 307 13.65 -7.88 5.99
N ARG A 308 12.64 -8.69 6.31
CA ARG A 308 12.73 -9.74 7.36
C ARG A 308 13.45 -10.99 6.89
N GLY A 309 13.98 -10.98 5.67
CA GLY A 309 14.67 -12.11 5.08
C GLY A 309 13.72 -13.27 4.73
N ILE A 310 12.47 -13.00 4.41
CA ILE A 310 11.49 -14.00 4.00
C ILE A 310 11.47 -14.05 2.47
N PRO A 311 11.70 -15.20 1.83
CA PRO A 311 11.53 -15.35 0.40
C PRO A 311 10.09 -15.05 -0.01
N VAL A 312 9.90 -14.35 -1.09
CA VAL A 312 8.57 -13.95 -1.56
C VAL A 312 8.25 -14.53 -2.93
N VAL A 313 7.01 -14.99 -3.10
CA VAL A 313 6.40 -15.27 -4.41
C VAL A 313 5.51 -14.07 -4.74
N VAL A 314 5.81 -13.36 -5.81
CA VAL A 314 5.19 -12.10 -6.17
C VAL A 314 4.59 -12.18 -7.57
N SER A 315 3.33 -11.79 -7.68
CA SER A 315 2.71 -11.64 -8.99
C SER A 315 3.27 -10.43 -9.76
N ARG A 316 3.48 -10.59 -11.06
CA ARG A 316 3.84 -9.50 -11.98
C ARG A 316 2.77 -8.40 -12.07
N GLY A 317 1.58 -8.63 -11.52
CA GLY A 317 0.54 -7.61 -11.35
C GLY A 317 0.79 -6.63 -10.21
N ALA A 318 1.76 -6.87 -9.34
CA ALA A 318 2.18 -5.94 -8.29
C ALA A 318 3.29 -5.01 -8.79
N GLY A 319 3.17 -3.70 -8.55
CA GLY A 319 4.16 -2.71 -9.00
C GLY A 319 5.58 -3.00 -8.54
N VAL A 320 5.75 -3.57 -7.35
CA VAL A 320 7.08 -3.95 -6.84
C VAL A 320 7.77 -5.00 -7.72
N SER A 321 7.03 -5.81 -8.48
CA SER A 321 7.63 -6.78 -9.40
C SER A 321 8.51 -6.16 -10.47
N GLU A 322 8.29 -4.87 -10.80
CA GLU A 322 9.08 -4.13 -11.79
C GLU A 322 10.56 -3.98 -11.40
N VAL A 323 10.88 -4.11 -10.12
CA VAL A 323 12.23 -3.96 -9.57
C VAL A 323 12.83 -5.28 -9.09
N LEU A 324 12.07 -6.35 -9.15
CA LEU A 324 12.51 -7.69 -8.75
C LEU A 324 12.99 -8.48 -9.97
N ARG A 325 14.01 -9.31 -9.77
CA ARG A 325 14.47 -10.29 -10.73
C ARG A 325 14.03 -11.67 -10.28
N ASP A 326 13.39 -12.41 -11.22
CA ASP A 326 12.92 -13.76 -10.98
C ASP A 326 14.09 -14.71 -10.66
N GLY A 327 13.92 -15.52 -9.61
CA GLY A 327 14.96 -16.45 -9.13
C GLY A 327 16.15 -15.80 -8.44
N GLU A 328 16.19 -14.47 -8.38
CA GLU A 328 17.27 -13.71 -7.68
C GLU A 328 16.77 -13.01 -6.43
N HIS A 329 15.72 -12.19 -6.53
CA HIS A 329 15.16 -11.42 -5.42
C HIS A 329 13.83 -12.01 -4.92
N ALA A 330 13.09 -12.68 -5.80
CA ALA A 330 11.78 -13.26 -5.58
C ALA A 330 11.53 -14.37 -6.59
N LEU A 331 10.48 -15.17 -6.39
CA LEU A 331 9.89 -15.96 -7.47
C LEU A 331 8.73 -15.16 -8.06
N LEU A 332 8.80 -14.84 -9.36
CA LEU A 332 7.78 -14.07 -10.04
C LEU A 332 6.79 -14.98 -10.77
N VAL A 333 5.51 -14.71 -10.60
CA VAL A 333 4.42 -15.44 -11.22
C VAL A 333 3.51 -14.48 -11.99
N ASP A 334 2.81 -14.97 -13.01
CA ASP A 334 1.82 -14.16 -13.70
C ASP A 334 0.52 -14.06 -12.87
N PRO A 335 -0.24 -12.96 -12.99
CA PRO A 335 -1.54 -12.85 -12.35
C PRO A 335 -2.48 -13.97 -12.77
N ARG A 336 -3.34 -14.45 -11.85
CA ARG A 336 -4.34 -15.51 -12.12
C ARG A 336 -3.76 -16.83 -12.58
N ARG A 337 -2.54 -17.16 -12.16
CA ARG A 337 -1.86 -18.43 -12.49
C ARG A 337 -1.56 -19.23 -11.20
N PRO A 338 -2.59 -19.88 -10.60
CA PRO A 338 -2.38 -20.73 -9.44
C PRO A 338 -1.41 -21.88 -9.68
N ASP A 339 -1.29 -22.37 -10.92
CA ASP A 339 -0.31 -23.36 -11.33
C ASP A 339 1.15 -22.87 -11.18
N GLN A 340 1.44 -21.62 -11.56
CA GLN A 340 2.78 -21.04 -11.37
C GLN A 340 3.08 -20.83 -9.87
N ILE A 341 2.07 -20.43 -9.08
CA ILE A 341 2.22 -20.29 -7.62
C ILE A 341 2.52 -21.66 -7.00
N ALA A 342 1.80 -22.73 -7.43
CA ALA A 342 2.06 -24.08 -6.96
C ALA A 342 3.48 -24.55 -7.32
N GLY A 343 3.94 -24.30 -8.54
CA GLY A 343 5.31 -24.57 -8.96
C GLY A 343 6.35 -23.82 -8.11
N ALA A 344 6.09 -22.56 -7.75
CA ALA A 344 6.94 -21.78 -6.84
C ALA A 344 6.96 -22.39 -5.43
N ILE A 345 5.82 -22.82 -4.88
CA ILE A 345 5.72 -23.50 -3.57
C ILE A 345 6.55 -24.80 -3.59
N LEU A 346 6.42 -25.63 -4.63
CA LEU A 346 7.18 -26.87 -4.77
C LEU A 346 8.70 -26.62 -4.83
N ARG A 347 9.14 -25.62 -5.59
CA ARG A 347 10.55 -25.20 -5.62
C ARG A 347 11.05 -24.75 -4.26
N LEU A 348 10.28 -23.93 -3.55
CA LEU A 348 10.64 -23.48 -2.20
C LEU A 348 10.62 -24.63 -1.19
N ALA A 349 9.74 -25.62 -1.31
CA ALA A 349 9.73 -26.79 -0.44
C ALA A 349 10.97 -27.67 -0.64
N ALA A 350 11.38 -27.89 -1.90
CA ALA A 350 12.48 -28.76 -2.24
C ALA A 350 13.87 -28.14 -2.07
N ASP A 351 14.01 -26.79 -2.20
CA ASP A 351 15.31 -26.12 -2.32
C ASP A 351 15.54 -25.09 -1.20
N ALA A 352 16.14 -25.55 -0.10
CA ALA A 352 16.52 -24.69 1.02
C ALA A 352 17.63 -23.65 0.67
N PRO A 353 18.65 -23.99 -0.12
CA PRO A 353 19.59 -23.01 -0.69
C PRO A 353 18.90 -21.88 -1.46
N LEU A 354 17.93 -22.19 -2.32
CA LEU A 354 17.15 -21.18 -3.05
C LEU A 354 16.43 -20.23 -2.07
N ARG A 355 15.76 -20.76 -1.05
CA ARG A 355 15.10 -19.93 -0.03
C ARG A 355 16.06 -18.94 0.60
N ARG A 356 17.27 -19.39 0.99
CA ARG A 356 18.30 -18.50 1.57
C ARG A 356 18.76 -17.44 0.59
N THR A 357 19.06 -17.82 -0.64
CA THR A 357 19.52 -16.87 -1.67
C THR A 357 18.49 -15.78 -1.93
N LEU A 358 17.20 -16.16 -2.10
CA LEU A 358 16.10 -15.22 -2.30
C LEU A 358 15.93 -14.28 -1.10
N ALA A 359 16.03 -14.81 0.12
CA ALA A 359 15.93 -14.04 1.35
C ALA A 359 17.06 -13.01 1.48
N GLU A 360 18.31 -13.43 1.30
CA GLU A 360 19.48 -12.57 1.42
C GLU A 360 19.48 -11.46 0.35
N ARG A 361 19.29 -11.83 -0.92
CA ARG A 361 19.31 -10.88 -2.03
C ARG A 361 18.09 -9.96 -2.01
N GLY A 362 16.90 -10.50 -1.68
CA GLY A 362 15.72 -9.70 -1.51
C GLY A 362 15.87 -8.64 -0.41
N ARG A 363 16.38 -9.05 0.77
CA ARG A 363 16.68 -8.11 1.87
C ARG A 363 17.69 -7.05 1.45
N ALA A 364 18.80 -7.45 0.82
CA ALA A 364 19.84 -6.53 0.37
C ALA A 364 19.28 -5.47 -0.59
N LEU A 365 18.45 -5.87 -1.54
CA LEU A 365 17.78 -4.95 -2.48
C LEU A 365 16.92 -3.91 -1.75
N VAL A 366 16.09 -4.35 -0.79
CA VAL A 366 15.19 -3.45 -0.04
C VAL A 366 16.01 -2.43 0.75
N LEU A 367 17.03 -2.89 1.48
CA LEU A 367 17.88 -2.01 2.29
C LEU A 367 18.66 -1.00 1.45
N ALA A 368 19.12 -1.42 0.28
CA ALA A 368 19.91 -0.57 -0.61
C ALA A 368 19.10 0.50 -1.33
N SER A 369 17.77 0.30 -1.54
CA SER A 369 17.03 1.14 -2.49
C SER A 369 15.58 1.46 -2.14
N TYR A 370 14.96 0.72 -1.20
CA TYR A 370 13.51 0.82 -0.93
C TYR A 370 13.22 1.01 0.55
N THR A 371 13.93 1.93 1.20
CA THR A 371 13.60 2.43 2.54
C THR A 371 12.82 3.74 2.44
N SER A 372 12.18 4.14 3.53
CA SER A 372 11.45 5.40 3.62
C SER A 372 12.33 6.62 3.38
N VAL A 373 13.60 6.56 3.78
CA VAL A 373 14.59 7.62 3.54
C VAL A 373 14.91 7.76 2.04
N HIS A 374 15.01 6.66 1.29
CA HIS A 374 15.17 6.74 -0.17
C HIS A 374 13.95 7.40 -0.82
N TYR A 375 12.75 7.02 -0.38
CA TYR A 375 11.51 7.63 -0.83
C TYR A 375 11.47 9.14 -0.55
N ALA A 376 11.80 9.54 0.68
CA ALA A 376 11.82 10.96 1.07
C ALA A 376 12.82 11.78 0.23
N ARG A 377 14.02 11.26 -0.04
CA ARG A 377 15.01 11.92 -0.90
C ARG A 377 14.50 12.12 -2.32
N HIS A 378 13.93 11.08 -2.94
CA HIS A 378 13.39 11.19 -4.29
C HIS A 378 12.17 12.13 -4.34
N MET A 379 11.31 12.15 -3.33
CA MET A 379 10.23 13.13 -3.22
C MET A 379 10.78 14.56 -3.11
N LEU A 380 11.83 14.75 -2.30
CA LEU A 380 12.48 16.05 -2.13
C LEU A 380 13.09 16.56 -3.44
N ASP A 381 13.67 15.70 -4.26
CA ASP A 381 14.19 16.04 -5.58
C ASP A 381 13.06 16.54 -6.51
N VAL A 382 11.90 15.87 -6.50
CA VAL A 382 10.71 16.34 -7.23
C VAL A 382 10.24 17.69 -6.71
N PHE A 383 10.19 17.89 -5.40
CA PHE A 383 9.76 19.14 -4.77
C PHE A 383 10.70 20.29 -5.17
N ARG A 384 12.01 20.12 -5.05
CA ARG A 384 13.02 21.11 -5.44
C ARG A 384 12.93 21.44 -6.92
N GLY A 385 12.73 20.45 -7.79
CA GLY A 385 12.50 20.66 -9.21
C GLY A 385 11.23 21.47 -9.53
N CYS A 386 10.16 21.30 -8.74
CA CYS A 386 8.93 22.08 -8.88
C CYS A 386 9.10 23.53 -8.38
N LEU A 387 9.83 23.74 -7.28
CA LEU A 387 10.13 25.07 -6.73
C LEU A 387 11.04 25.87 -7.66
N ALA A 388 12.08 25.25 -8.22
CA ALA A 388 12.99 25.91 -9.17
C ALA A 388 12.26 26.42 -10.43
N ARG A 389 11.26 25.69 -10.94
CA ARG A 389 10.44 26.12 -12.07
C ARG A 389 9.48 27.27 -11.75
N ARG A 390 9.24 27.56 -10.48
CA ARG A 390 8.39 28.67 -10.02
C ARG A 390 9.11 30.01 -10.00
N SER A 391 10.43 30.03 -9.84
CA SER A 391 11.24 31.28 -9.86
C SER A 391 11.48 31.69 -11.30
N PRO A 392 10.72 32.61 -11.88
CA PRO A 392 11.16 33.29 -13.09
C PRO A 392 12.25 34.27 -12.67
N ASN A 393 13.33 34.33 -13.44
CA ASN A 393 14.27 35.41 -13.41
C ASN A 393 13.57 36.78 -13.54
#